data_92ce8c8dc3c51130361d854170e09f65
#
_entry.id   92ce8c8dc3c51130361d854170e09f65
#
_cell.length_a   1.000
_cell.length_b   1.000
_cell.length_c   1.000
_cell.angle_alpha   90.00
_cell.angle_beta   90.00
_cell.angle_gamma   90.00
#
_symmetry.space_group_name_H-M   'P 1'
#
loop_
_entity.id
_entity.type
_entity.pdbx_description
1 polymer ?
#
loop_
_entity_poly.entity_id
_entity_poly.type
_entity_poly.pdbx_seq_one_letter_code
_entity_poly.pdbx_strand_id
1 'polypeptide(L)'
;MADGTQYCTFWVGSLYLGTDVHRVQEVMRTLEMTPVPLAPPAVRGLINLRGQIVTAIDLRRRLGLPERPDGQEPMNVVMRTDDGAVSLLVDEIGDVIEVNEAAFEPPPDTLKGEARALIKGVYKLNGQLLLILDSVKTASTETALALIN
;
A
#
# COMPACT_ATOMS: atom_id res chain seq x y z
N MET A 1 1.75 -27.92 -5.36
CA MET A 1 2.07 -27.22 -5.70
C MET A 1 1.48 -26.18 -5.87
N ALA A 2 1.71 -25.50 -5.88
CA ALA A 2 1.00 -24.48 -5.69
C ALA A 2 1.04 -23.54 -6.74
N ASP A 3 0.00 -23.45 -7.40
CA ASP A 3 -0.22 -22.40 -8.36
C ASP A 3 -0.80 -21.16 -7.68
N GLY A 4 -0.85 -21.19 -6.36
CA GLY A 4 -1.44 -20.10 -5.60
C GLY A 4 -0.42 -19.09 -5.09
N THR A 5 -0.80 -17.84 -5.08
CA THR A 5 -0.04 -16.78 -4.46
C THR A 5 -0.89 -16.18 -3.37
N GLN A 6 -0.26 -15.89 -2.21
CA GLN A 6 -0.96 -15.32 -1.07
C GLN A 6 -0.74 -13.81 -1.02
N TYR A 7 -1.83 -13.09 -0.79
CA TYR A 7 -1.80 -11.64 -0.68
C TYR A 7 -2.40 -11.19 0.65
N CYS A 8 -1.74 -10.23 1.27
CA CYS A 8 -2.35 -9.47 2.35
C CYS A 8 -3.26 -8.46 1.70
N THR A 9 -4.51 -8.38 2.17
CA THR A 9 -5.48 -7.48 1.56
C THR A 9 -5.85 -6.34 2.50
N PHE A 10 -6.28 -5.24 1.92
CA PHE A 10 -6.71 -4.08 2.69
C PHE A 10 -7.56 -3.18 1.81
N TRP A 11 -8.27 -2.26 2.47
CA TRP A 11 -9.15 -1.32 1.79
C TRP A 11 -8.59 0.09 1.88
N VAL A 12 -8.65 0.82 0.79
CA VAL A 12 -8.37 2.24 0.76
C VAL A 12 -9.49 2.88 -0.04
N GLY A 13 -10.38 3.60 0.65
CA GLY A 13 -11.62 4.06 0.05
C GLY A 13 -12.44 2.86 -0.40
N SER A 14 -12.88 2.87 -1.64
CA SER A 14 -13.64 1.75 -2.22
C SER A 14 -12.75 0.70 -2.88
N LEU A 15 -11.44 0.91 -2.88
CA LEU A 15 -10.51 0.00 -3.55
C LEU A 15 -10.10 -1.14 -2.62
N TYR A 16 -10.19 -2.36 -3.14
CA TYR A 16 -9.73 -3.55 -2.45
C TYR A 16 -8.38 -3.92 -3.04
N LEU A 17 -7.36 -3.83 -2.21
CA LEU A 17 -5.98 -3.92 -2.66
C LEU A 17 -5.27 -5.10 -2.02
N GLY A 18 -4.24 -5.59 -2.71
CA GLY A 18 -3.42 -6.65 -2.18
C GLY A 18 -1.95 -6.43 -2.43
N THR A 19 -1.14 -6.92 -1.53
CA THR A 19 0.31 -6.95 -1.69
C THR A 19 0.81 -8.33 -1.31
N ASP A 20 1.90 -8.75 -1.95
CA ASP A 20 2.50 -10.07 -1.70
C ASP A 20 2.77 -10.24 -0.21
N VAL A 21 2.25 -11.33 0.36
CA VAL A 21 2.40 -11.62 1.78
C VAL A 21 3.86 -11.63 2.23
N HIS A 22 4.77 -12.01 1.34
CA HIS A 22 6.19 -12.07 1.67
C HIS A 22 6.84 -10.70 1.83
N ARG A 23 6.20 -9.66 1.32
CA ARG A 23 6.69 -8.29 1.46
C ARG A 23 6.21 -7.64 2.75
N VAL A 24 5.20 -8.21 3.40
CA VAL A 24 4.61 -7.63 4.60
C VAL A 24 5.36 -8.12 5.83
N GLN A 25 5.87 -7.17 6.61
CA GLN A 25 6.54 -7.49 7.87
C GLN A 25 5.51 -7.67 8.98
N GLU A 26 4.55 -6.74 9.08
CA GLU A 26 3.48 -6.83 10.06
C GLU A 26 2.38 -5.82 9.72
N VAL A 27 1.21 -6.01 10.31
CA VAL A 27 0.12 -5.06 10.21
C VAL A 27 -0.20 -4.57 11.62
N MET A 28 -0.47 -3.29 11.76
CA MET A 28 -0.63 -2.67 13.07
C MET A 28 -1.70 -1.59 13.02
N ARG A 29 -2.25 -1.28 14.18
CA ARG A 29 -3.17 -0.17 14.32
C ARG A 29 -2.40 1.14 14.23
N THR A 30 -3.10 2.24 14.38
CA THR A 30 -2.53 3.57 14.34
C THR A 30 -1.31 3.70 15.24
N LEU A 31 -0.25 4.25 14.69
CA LEU A 31 1.00 4.50 15.41
C LEU A 31 1.27 6.00 15.39
N GLU A 32 1.99 6.45 16.42
CA GLU A 32 2.38 7.84 16.50
C GLU A 32 3.39 8.17 15.41
N MET A 33 3.18 9.27 14.70
CA MET A 33 4.04 9.69 13.61
C MET A 33 4.63 11.05 13.86
N THR A 34 5.91 11.20 13.48
CA THR A 34 6.58 12.50 13.53
C THR A 34 6.59 13.09 12.12
N PRO A 35 5.99 14.26 11.92
CA PRO A 35 5.98 14.88 10.58
C PRO A 35 7.40 15.19 10.09
N VAL A 36 7.59 15.07 8.77
CA VAL A 36 8.87 15.40 8.13
C VAL A 36 8.68 16.69 7.34
N PRO A 37 9.38 17.77 7.70
CA PRO A 37 9.28 19.03 6.95
C PRO A 37 9.69 18.83 5.48
N LEU A 38 8.94 19.44 4.58
CA LEU A 38 9.22 19.43 3.13
C LEU A 38 9.21 18.06 2.50
N ALA A 39 8.62 17.06 3.16
CA ALA A 39 8.49 15.74 2.59
C ALA A 39 7.46 15.74 1.45
N PRO A 40 7.56 14.79 0.51
CA PRO A 40 6.53 14.66 -0.53
C PRO A 40 5.13 14.47 0.09
N PRO A 41 4.07 14.90 -0.60
CA PRO A 41 2.73 14.81 -0.03
C PRO A 41 2.31 13.42 0.44
N ALA A 42 2.78 12.37 -0.20
CA ALA A 42 2.44 11.00 0.18
C ALA A 42 3.08 10.59 1.51
N VAL A 43 4.17 11.22 1.90
CA VAL A 43 4.85 10.90 3.16
C VAL A 43 4.15 11.63 4.30
N ARG A 44 3.55 10.86 5.23
CA ARG A 44 2.85 11.44 6.38
C ARG A 44 3.78 11.70 7.55
N GLY A 45 4.86 10.96 7.66
CA GLY A 45 5.79 11.14 8.75
C GLY A 45 6.67 9.93 8.95
N LEU A 46 7.36 9.92 10.07
CA LEU A 46 8.23 8.81 10.48
C LEU A 46 7.66 8.14 11.71
N ILE A 47 7.78 6.82 11.75
CA ILE A 47 7.34 6.00 12.87
C ILE A 47 8.57 5.34 13.47
N ASN A 48 8.67 5.35 14.81
CA ASN A 48 9.70 4.58 15.49
C ASN A 48 9.08 3.24 15.88
N LEU A 49 9.43 2.19 15.15
CA LEU A 49 8.91 0.87 15.38
C LEU A 49 9.99 0.01 16.03
N ARG A 50 9.94 -0.07 17.34
CA ARG A 50 10.92 -0.87 18.13
C ARG A 50 12.36 -0.53 17.79
N GLY A 51 12.64 0.78 17.66
CA GLY A 51 13.99 1.26 17.37
C GLY A 51 14.31 1.38 15.88
N GLN A 52 13.43 0.91 15.02
CA GLN A 52 13.58 1.05 13.57
C GLN A 52 12.78 2.25 13.10
N ILE A 53 13.40 3.12 12.33
CA ILE A 53 12.68 4.27 11.76
C ILE A 53 12.03 3.84 10.45
N VAL A 54 10.72 4.01 10.38
CA VAL A 54 9.90 3.57 9.26
C VAL A 54 9.19 4.79 8.67
N THR A 55 9.30 4.97 7.35
CA THR A 55 8.59 6.04 6.66
C THR A 55 7.14 5.63 6.45
N ALA A 56 6.21 6.50 6.88
CA ALA A 56 4.78 6.25 6.69
C ALA A 56 4.30 6.93 5.41
N ILE A 57 3.76 6.13 4.51
CA ILE A 57 3.24 6.58 3.21
C ILE A 57 1.74 6.47 3.24
N ASP A 58 1.05 7.59 3.03
CA ASP A 58 -0.41 7.59 2.98
C ASP A 58 -0.85 7.07 1.61
N LEU A 59 -1.44 5.88 1.60
CA LEU A 59 -1.81 5.24 0.35
C LEU A 59 -2.95 5.98 -0.36
N ARG A 60 -3.81 6.68 0.37
CA ARG A 60 -4.82 7.51 -0.29
C ARG A 60 -4.17 8.58 -1.15
N ARG A 61 -3.17 9.27 -0.61
CA ARG A 61 -2.44 10.30 -1.35
C ARG A 61 -1.65 9.69 -2.50
N ARG A 62 -1.04 8.55 -2.26
CA ARG A 62 -0.24 7.88 -3.28
C ARG A 62 -1.10 7.43 -4.47
N LEU A 63 -2.36 7.07 -4.22
CA LEU A 63 -3.30 6.64 -5.25
C LEU A 63 -4.12 7.79 -5.83
N GLY A 64 -3.94 9.00 -5.34
CA GLY A 64 -4.68 10.15 -5.82
C GLY A 64 -6.12 10.19 -5.31
N LEU A 65 -6.39 9.59 -4.16
CA LEU A 65 -7.72 9.54 -3.58
C LEU A 65 -7.91 10.70 -2.59
N PRO A 66 -9.18 11.07 -2.30
CA PRO A 66 -9.45 12.08 -1.28
C PRO A 66 -8.90 11.71 0.07
N GLU A 67 -8.65 12.72 0.90
CA GLU A 67 -8.19 12.51 2.26
C GLU A 67 -9.18 11.67 3.06
N ARG A 68 -8.64 10.96 4.06
CA ARG A 68 -9.46 10.15 4.95
C ARG A 68 -10.37 11.07 5.76
N PRO A 69 -11.63 10.69 5.98
CA PRO A 69 -12.53 11.50 6.79
C PRO A 69 -11.98 11.75 8.19
N ASP A 70 -12.34 12.91 8.75
CA ASP A 70 -11.95 13.25 10.12
C ASP A 70 -12.45 12.19 11.09
N GLY A 71 -11.59 11.83 12.04
CA GLY A 71 -11.94 10.82 13.04
C GLY A 71 -11.66 9.39 12.62
N GLN A 72 -11.36 9.17 11.34
CA GLN A 72 -10.97 7.84 10.87
C GLN A 72 -9.46 7.73 10.93
N GLU A 73 -8.96 6.80 11.71
CA GLU A 73 -7.53 6.59 11.83
C GLU A 73 -7.03 5.50 10.89
N PRO A 74 -5.86 5.69 10.28
CA PRO A 74 -5.33 4.69 9.36
C PRO A 74 -4.77 3.48 10.10
N MET A 75 -4.75 2.36 9.38
CA MET A 75 -4.03 1.17 9.81
C MET A 75 -2.69 1.15 9.11
N ASN A 76 -1.72 0.46 9.68
CA ASN A 76 -0.36 0.39 9.15
C ASN A 76 -0.07 -0.98 8.58
N VAL A 77 0.34 -1.03 7.31
CA VAL A 77 0.86 -2.24 6.68
C VAL A 77 2.35 -2.01 6.50
N VAL A 78 3.15 -2.59 7.40
CA VAL A 78 4.60 -2.39 7.39
C VAL A 78 5.22 -3.35 6.39
N MET A 79 5.92 -2.81 5.41
CA MET A 79 6.49 -3.57 4.32
C MET A 79 8.01 -3.53 4.32
N ARG A 80 8.61 -4.65 3.91
CA ARG A 80 10.06 -4.73 3.72
C ARG A 80 10.41 -4.22 2.32
N THR A 81 11.44 -3.39 2.26
CA THR A 81 12.00 -2.96 0.99
C THR A 81 13.51 -3.18 1.03
N ASP A 82 14.15 -3.02 -0.12
CA ASP A 82 15.61 -3.17 -0.18
C ASP A 82 16.32 -2.09 0.64
N ASP A 83 15.66 -0.95 0.85
CA ASP A 83 16.23 0.17 1.59
C ASP A 83 15.74 0.27 3.03
N GLY A 84 15.09 -0.76 3.53
CA GLY A 84 14.54 -0.77 4.88
C GLY A 84 13.05 -1.01 4.86
N ALA A 85 12.34 -0.54 5.88
CA ALA A 85 10.91 -0.74 5.98
C ALA A 85 10.15 0.56 5.71
N VAL A 86 8.97 0.43 5.11
CA VAL A 86 8.01 1.53 4.98
C VAL A 86 6.67 1.05 5.50
N SER A 87 5.85 1.96 5.99
CA SER A 87 4.49 1.62 6.39
C SER A 87 3.51 2.26 5.43
N LEU A 88 2.63 1.45 4.86
CA LEU A 88 1.53 1.96 4.04
C LEU A 88 0.35 2.23 4.96
N LEU A 89 -0.17 3.46 4.93
CA LEU A 89 -1.35 3.81 5.71
C LEU A 89 -2.58 3.50 4.88
N VAL A 90 -3.40 2.58 5.38
CA VAL A 90 -4.60 2.10 4.70
C VAL A 90 -5.82 2.34 5.59
N ASP A 91 -7.02 2.17 5.05
CA ASP A 91 -8.23 2.41 5.82
C ASP A 91 -8.59 1.23 6.72
N GLU A 92 -8.56 0.03 6.16
CA GLU A 92 -8.91 -1.19 6.90
C GLU A 92 -8.07 -2.35 6.40
N ILE A 93 -7.77 -3.28 7.30
CA ILE A 93 -7.04 -4.50 6.98
C ILE A 93 -8.04 -5.60 6.68
N GLY A 94 -7.79 -6.34 5.60
CA GLY A 94 -8.58 -7.51 5.23
C GLY A 94 -7.84 -8.79 5.55
N ASP A 95 -8.33 -9.89 5.00
CA ASP A 95 -7.74 -11.20 5.22
C ASP A 95 -6.57 -11.47 4.29
N VAL A 96 -5.73 -12.41 4.66
CA VAL A 96 -4.76 -12.98 3.73
C VAL A 96 -5.52 -13.97 2.86
N ILE A 97 -5.43 -13.80 1.55
CA ILE A 97 -6.13 -14.69 0.63
C ILE A 97 -5.15 -15.32 -0.35
N GLU A 98 -5.53 -16.48 -0.85
CA GLU A 98 -4.76 -17.19 -1.86
C GLU A 98 -5.52 -17.13 -3.17
N VAL A 99 -4.82 -16.82 -4.26
CA VAL A 99 -5.40 -16.79 -5.59
C VAL A 99 -4.56 -17.62 -6.55
N ASN A 100 -5.18 -18.08 -7.62
CA ASN A 100 -4.48 -18.83 -8.64
C ASN A 100 -3.81 -17.84 -9.61
N GLU A 101 -2.49 -17.92 -9.71
CA GLU A 101 -1.74 -17.01 -10.58
C GLU A 101 -2.22 -17.03 -12.03
N ALA A 102 -2.75 -18.13 -12.49
CA ALA A 102 -3.27 -18.23 -13.86
C ALA A 102 -4.47 -17.31 -14.10
N ALA A 103 -5.13 -16.87 -13.04
CA ALA A 103 -6.27 -15.96 -13.14
C ALA A 103 -5.87 -14.48 -13.12
N PHE A 104 -4.58 -14.18 -13.08
CA PHE A 104 -4.09 -12.81 -13.07
C PHE A 104 -4.41 -12.11 -14.39
N GLU A 105 -4.93 -10.89 -14.30
CA GLU A 105 -5.29 -10.11 -15.48
C GLU A 105 -4.62 -8.74 -15.43
N PRO A 106 -4.41 -8.10 -16.57
CA PRO A 106 -3.86 -6.75 -16.58
C PRO A 106 -4.83 -5.75 -15.97
N PRO A 107 -4.36 -4.57 -15.58
CA PRO A 107 -5.23 -3.54 -15.01
C PRO A 107 -6.36 -3.18 -15.98
N PRO A 108 -7.60 -2.99 -15.48
CA PRO A 108 -8.71 -2.63 -16.38
C PRO A 108 -8.54 -1.22 -16.94
N ASP A 109 -9.12 -0.98 -18.12
CA ASP A 109 -9.02 0.31 -18.78
C ASP A 109 -9.68 1.45 -18.00
N THR A 110 -10.60 1.10 -17.10
CA THR A 110 -11.26 2.10 -16.25
C THR A 110 -10.35 2.64 -15.17
N LEU A 111 -9.27 1.94 -14.87
CA LEU A 111 -8.31 2.37 -13.87
C LEU A 111 -7.33 3.34 -14.52
N LYS A 112 -7.29 4.57 -14.04
CA LYS A 112 -6.48 5.63 -14.63
C LYS A 112 -5.67 6.39 -13.59
N GLY A 113 -4.78 7.25 -14.08
CA GLY A 113 -4.01 8.15 -13.23
C GLY A 113 -2.97 7.45 -12.38
N GLU A 114 -2.74 7.99 -11.20
CA GLU A 114 -1.73 7.50 -10.29
C GLU A 114 -2.00 6.06 -9.85
N ALA A 115 -3.27 5.73 -9.64
CA ALA A 115 -3.64 4.39 -9.25
C ALA A 115 -3.19 3.37 -10.29
N ARG A 116 -3.40 3.67 -11.58
CA ARG A 116 -3.01 2.75 -12.64
C ARG A 116 -1.50 2.47 -12.63
N ALA A 117 -0.72 3.50 -12.35
CA ALA A 117 0.74 3.36 -12.33
C ALA A 117 1.23 2.42 -11.24
N LEU A 118 0.44 2.29 -10.15
CA LEU A 118 0.82 1.49 -9.00
C LEU A 118 0.18 0.09 -8.99
N ILE A 119 -0.78 -0.17 -9.86
CA ILE A 119 -1.48 -1.45 -9.93
C ILE A 119 -0.88 -2.27 -11.07
N LYS A 120 -0.30 -3.42 -10.73
CA LYS A 120 0.32 -4.26 -11.75
C LYS A 120 -0.65 -5.25 -12.39
N GLY A 121 -1.79 -5.48 -11.78
CA GLY A 121 -2.80 -6.37 -12.33
C GLY A 121 -3.93 -6.58 -11.35
N VAL A 122 -4.86 -7.44 -11.73
CA VAL A 122 -6.06 -7.68 -10.93
C VAL A 122 -6.44 -9.15 -10.91
N TYR A 123 -7.20 -9.53 -9.88
CA TYR A 123 -7.91 -10.80 -9.83
C TYR A 123 -9.38 -10.53 -9.65
N LYS A 124 -10.19 -11.21 -10.43
CA LYS A 124 -11.64 -11.11 -10.28
C LYS A 124 -12.09 -12.13 -9.24
N LEU A 125 -12.52 -11.62 -8.10
CA LEU A 125 -13.06 -12.45 -7.04
C LEU A 125 -14.58 -12.40 -7.11
N ASN A 126 -15.23 -13.28 -6.37
CA ASN A 126 -16.69 -13.32 -6.37
C ASN A 126 -17.24 -11.99 -5.81
N GLY A 127 -17.78 -11.16 -6.69
CA GLY A 127 -18.36 -9.88 -6.30
C GLY A 127 -17.38 -8.77 -5.99
N GLN A 128 -16.07 -8.99 -6.24
CA GLN A 128 -15.06 -8.03 -5.86
C GLN A 128 -13.84 -8.11 -6.77
N LEU A 129 -13.27 -6.98 -7.09
CA LEU A 129 -12.03 -6.91 -7.87
C LEU A 129 -10.87 -6.63 -6.92
N LEU A 130 -9.89 -7.53 -6.90
CA LEU A 130 -8.68 -7.35 -6.09
C LEU A 130 -7.60 -6.72 -6.96
N LEU A 131 -7.14 -5.54 -6.57
CA LEU A 131 -6.10 -4.81 -7.29
C LEU A 131 -4.76 -5.08 -6.64
N ILE A 132 -3.81 -5.58 -7.42
CA ILE A 132 -2.50 -5.95 -6.88
C ILE A 132 -1.54 -4.79 -7.03
N LEU A 133 -1.01 -4.33 -5.91
CA LEU A 133 -0.04 -3.24 -5.89
C LEU A 133 1.32 -3.71 -6.37
N ASP A 134 1.98 -2.85 -7.13
CA ASP A 134 3.41 -3.00 -7.37
C ASP A 134 4.10 -2.53 -6.11
N SER A 135 4.54 -3.47 -5.29
CA SER A 135 5.08 -3.17 -3.96
C SER A 135 6.30 -2.26 -4.02
N VAL A 136 7.16 -2.47 -4.99
CA VAL A 136 8.38 -1.65 -5.13
C VAL A 136 8.03 -0.21 -5.47
N LYS A 137 7.19 0.00 -6.46
CA LYS A 137 6.78 1.35 -6.85
C LYS A 137 5.99 2.05 -5.75
N THR A 138 5.09 1.32 -5.11
CA THR A 138 4.24 1.89 -4.05
C THR A 138 5.07 2.35 -2.87
N ALA A 139 6.08 1.57 -2.49
CA ALA A 139 6.92 1.87 -1.35
C ALA A 139 8.05 2.86 -1.67
N SER A 140 8.28 3.16 -2.95
CA SER A 140 9.40 4.03 -3.33
C SER A 140 9.12 5.48 -3.01
N THR A 141 10.05 6.13 -2.35
CA THR A 141 10.03 7.56 -2.08
C THR A 141 11.16 8.27 -2.79
N GLU A 142 12.03 7.53 -3.47
CA GLU A 142 13.23 8.10 -4.07
C GLU A 142 12.97 9.22 -5.07
N THR A 143 12.08 8.98 -6.04
CA THR A 143 11.79 9.95 -7.06
C THR A 143 11.24 11.24 -6.46
N ALA A 144 10.36 11.09 -5.48
CA ALA A 144 9.75 12.23 -4.82
C ALA A 144 10.77 13.00 -3.98
N LEU A 145 11.66 12.27 -3.28
CA LEU A 145 12.71 12.91 -2.48
C LEU A 145 13.74 13.62 -3.37
N ALA A 146 14.03 13.07 -4.52
CA ALA A 146 14.96 13.69 -5.47
C ALA A 146 14.45 15.04 -5.96
N LEU A 147 13.16 15.24 -6.03
CA LEU A 147 12.56 16.50 -6.46
C LEU A 147 12.71 17.62 -5.43
N ILE A 148 12.96 17.27 -4.17
CA ILE A 148 13.11 18.24 -3.09
C ILE A 148 14.53 18.80 -3.06
N ASN A 149 15.47 17.98 -3.42
CA ASN A 149 16.88 18.38 -3.46
C ASN A 149 17.25 19.12 -4.77
#